data_e5201737483a945d2223b836cae64a54
#
_entry.id   e5201737483a945d2223b836cae64a54
#
_cell.length_a   1.000
_cell.length_b   1.000
_cell.length_c   1.000
_cell.angle_alpha   90.00
_cell.angle_beta   90.00
_cell.angle_gamma   90.00
#
_symmetry.space_group_name_H-M   'P 1'
#
loop_
_entity.id
_entity.type
_entity.pdbx_description
1 polymer ?
#
loop_
_entity_poly.entity_id
_entity_poly.type
_entity_poly.pdbx_seq_one_letter_code
_entity_poly.pdbx_strand_id
1 'polypeptide(L)'
;MTYKAVVIGQGFTGRLSIVRSLAELGCEVTLIVLTFRNKITGELVFHKPVDAYSKYVRRAICCENYNAAMLVDILLHQCADPAQKTFIFPDNDFSAIAVDDHYDVLKEHFYCPNVKGQQGGVRYWMDKVRQKALAAELGLPVTRHTVIPVRGGAFTVPDTVTYPCFAKAQMSVVGSKLSLRKCNTREELEAHLKFLAAWKDAWRNIDVLVEEYKHIDTEYATLGFSDGKQVVIPGMIEMIRMAHGTHYGVALQGKVYPVADRALIDRFAEMVRRIGFAGIFDVDFYESDGVVYFCELNLRFGGSGYAFTRMGVNLPAMMVRSFTGEDIDKLEQTIHGSATFFNERMGMDEWMQGFMSRQEVRRLRKESDIKFVADRRDPGPQRALDFDYAKRIIKKALGRL
;
A
#
# COMPACT_ATOMS: atom_id res chain seq x y z
N MET A 1 21.05 4.71 21.79
CA MET A 1 19.66 5.21 21.88
C MET A 1 18.79 4.24 21.07
N THR A 2 17.66 3.77 21.59
CA THR A 2 16.77 2.86 20.86
C THR A 2 15.71 3.69 20.15
N TYR A 3 15.61 3.56 18.83
CA TYR A 3 14.59 4.25 18.06
C TYR A 3 13.20 3.70 18.34
N LYS A 4 12.18 4.56 18.30
CA LYS A 4 10.78 4.19 18.43
C LYS A 4 10.04 4.42 17.12
N ALA A 5 9.15 3.48 16.77
CA ALA A 5 8.39 3.55 15.55
C ALA A 5 6.92 3.17 15.78
N VAL A 6 6.03 3.83 15.07
CA VAL A 6 4.60 3.51 14.98
C VAL A 6 4.29 3.07 13.57
N VAL A 7 3.78 1.87 13.41
CA VAL A 7 3.33 1.32 12.12
C VAL A 7 1.80 1.30 12.09
N ILE A 8 1.20 1.96 11.11
CA ILE A 8 -0.24 2.21 11.06
C ILE A 8 -0.84 1.59 9.80
N GLY A 9 -1.83 0.74 9.94
CA GLY A 9 -2.50 0.17 8.78
C GLY A 9 -3.61 -0.82 9.08
N GLN A 10 -4.26 -1.28 8.02
CA GLN A 10 -5.35 -2.25 8.09
C GLN A 10 -4.88 -3.68 7.84
N GLY A 11 -4.04 -3.88 6.83
CA GLY A 11 -3.51 -5.19 6.43
C GLY A 11 -2.30 -5.60 7.27
N PHE A 12 -2.21 -6.85 7.72
CA PHE A 12 -1.10 -7.23 8.57
C PHE A 12 0.20 -7.53 7.80
N THR A 13 0.14 -7.89 6.51
CA THR A 13 1.33 -8.29 5.75
C THR A 13 2.29 -7.10 5.54
N GLY A 14 1.77 -5.94 5.14
CA GLY A 14 2.56 -4.71 4.99
C GLY A 14 3.14 -4.24 6.33
N ARG A 15 2.31 -4.19 7.38
CA ARG A 15 2.79 -3.84 8.73
C ARG A 15 3.87 -4.79 9.24
N LEU A 16 3.71 -6.13 9.07
CA LEU A 16 4.72 -7.11 9.46
C LEU A 16 6.03 -6.90 8.69
N SER A 17 5.94 -6.52 7.42
CA SER A 17 7.09 -6.20 6.58
C SER A 17 7.88 -5.03 7.16
N ILE A 18 7.21 -3.94 7.53
CA ILE A 18 7.83 -2.76 8.16
C ILE A 18 8.42 -3.14 9.54
N VAL A 19 7.67 -3.86 10.36
CA VAL A 19 8.13 -4.31 11.70
C VAL A 19 9.44 -5.09 11.61
N ARG A 20 9.52 -6.05 10.69
CA ARG A 20 10.74 -6.87 10.51
C ARG A 20 11.91 -6.08 9.94
N SER A 21 11.63 -5.14 9.04
CA SER A 21 12.64 -4.24 8.51
C SER A 21 13.23 -3.34 9.60
N LEU A 22 12.40 -2.81 10.48
CA LEU A 22 12.82 -1.98 11.62
C LEU A 22 13.54 -2.77 12.72
N ALA A 23 13.28 -4.07 12.83
CA ALA A 23 13.94 -4.95 13.80
C ALA A 23 15.46 -5.04 13.60
N GLU A 24 15.95 -4.84 12.37
CA GLU A 24 17.38 -4.79 12.04
C GLU A 24 18.10 -3.61 12.72
N LEU A 25 17.37 -2.53 13.03
CA LEU A 25 17.86 -1.39 13.80
C LEU A 25 17.58 -1.50 15.32
N GLY A 26 16.94 -2.58 15.76
CA GLY A 26 16.52 -2.71 17.16
C GLY A 26 15.42 -1.71 17.56
N CYS A 27 14.61 -1.23 16.62
CA CYS A 27 13.53 -0.29 16.92
C CYS A 27 12.48 -0.90 17.85
N GLU A 28 11.98 -0.11 18.78
CA GLU A 28 10.79 -0.44 19.56
C GLU A 28 9.54 -0.08 18.75
N VAL A 29 8.76 -1.09 18.34
CA VAL A 29 7.64 -0.90 17.43
C VAL A 29 6.30 -0.98 18.14
N THR A 30 5.47 0.06 17.98
CA THR A 30 4.04 0.06 18.29
C THR A 30 3.22 -0.10 17.01
N LEU A 31 2.25 -1.02 17.01
CA LEU A 31 1.27 -1.14 15.94
C LEU A 31 0.02 -0.34 16.25
N ILE A 32 -0.48 0.45 15.30
CA ILE A 32 -1.85 0.95 15.30
C ILE A 32 -2.64 0.17 14.25
N VAL A 33 -3.57 -0.64 14.73
CA VAL A 33 -4.38 -1.54 13.92
C VAL A 33 -5.69 -0.86 13.57
N LEU A 34 -5.86 -0.52 12.30
CA LEU A 34 -7.10 0.06 11.81
C LEU A 34 -8.17 -1.03 11.66
N THR A 35 -9.30 -0.85 12.34
CA THR A 35 -10.40 -1.81 12.40
C THR A 35 -11.76 -1.12 12.32
N PHE A 36 -12.82 -1.89 12.31
CA PHE A 36 -14.19 -1.39 12.26
C PHE A 36 -14.92 -1.63 13.59
N ARG A 37 -15.96 -0.84 13.83
CA ARG A 37 -16.87 -1.10 14.95
C ARG A 37 -17.80 -2.26 14.63
N ASN A 38 -18.11 -3.05 15.65
CA ASN A 38 -19.20 -3.99 15.58
C ASN A 38 -20.53 -3.22 15.38
N LYS A 39 -21.29 -3.58 14.36
CA LYS A 39 -22.54 -2.89 14.01
C LYS A 39 -23.63 -3.01 15.08
N ILE A 40 -23.56 -4.05 15.94
CA ILE A 40 -24.57 -4.32 16.99
C ILE A 40 -24.16 -3.67 18.29
N THR A 41 -22.90 -3.88 18.74
CA THR A 41 -22.45 -3.39 20.06
C THR A 41 -21.86 -1.98 20.02
N GLY A 42 -21.51 -1.46 18.84
CA GLY A 42 -20.80 -0.19 18.69
C GLY A 42 -19.34 -0.22 19.13
N GLU A 43 -18.87 -1.32 19.68
CA GLU A 43 -17.49 -1.46 20.16
C GLU A 43 -16.51 -1.69 19.03
N LEU A 44 -15.26 -1.23 19.20
CA LEU A 44 -14.18 -1.57 18.27
C LEU A 44 -13.89 -3.06 18.30
N VAL A 45 -13.91 -3.69 17.12
CA VAL A 45 -13.58 -5.12 17.01
C VAL A 45 -12.06 -5.26 17.01
N PHE A 46 -11.48 -5.65 18.14
CA PHE A 46 -10.06 -5.92 18.25
C PHE A 46 -9.81 -7.43 18.40
N HIS A 47 -9.45 -8.04 17.31
CA HIS A 47 -8.79 -9.34 17.35
C HIS A 47 -7.31 -9.12 17.19
N LYS A 48 -6.49 -9.61 18.14
CA LYS A 48 -5.04 -9.49 18.06
C LYS A 48 -4.58 -9.99 16.67
N PRO A 49 -4.08 -9.10 15.80
CA PRO A 49 -3.75 -9.47 14.44
C PRO A 49 -2.47 -10.31 14.37
N VAL A 50 -2.26 -10.99 13.26
CA VAL A 50 -1.14 -11.92 13.05
C VAL A 50 0.22 -11.26 13.30
N ASP A 51 0.41 -10.04 12.84
CA ASP A 51 1.65 -9.27 13.01
C ASP A 51 1.94 -8.87 14.48
N ALA A 52 0.90 -8.73 15.30
CA ALA A 52 1.07 -8.47 16.73
C ALA A 52 1.62 -9.67 17.54
N TYR A 53 1.78 -10.84 16.90
CA TYR A 53 2.49 -11.99 17.46
C TYR A 53 3.99 -11.98 17.13
N SER A 54 4.46 -11.01 16.34
CA SER A 54 5.90 -10.81 16.14
C SER A 54 6.58 -10.43 17.46
N LYS A 55 7.74 -11.04 17.72
CA LYS A 55 8.55 -10.72 18.90
C LYS A 55 9.11 -9.29 18.87
N TYR A 56 9.07 -8.63 17.71
CA TYR A 56 9.54 -7.27 17.51
C TYR A 56 8.47 -6.20 17.79
N VAL A 57 7.23 -6.61 18.00
CA VAL A 57 6.13 -5.72 18.36
C VAL A 57 6.06 -5.58 19.88
N ARG A 58 6.26 -4.35 20.37
CA ARG A 58 6.14 -4.00 21.77
C ARG A 58 4.68 -3.94 22.23
N ARG A 59 3.84 -3.30 21.41
CA ARG A 59 2.44 -3.01 21.72
C ARG A 59 1.59 -2.91 20.44
N ALA A 60 0.32 -3.30 20.54
CA ALA A 60 -0.67 -3.10 19.50
C ALA A 60 -1.87 -2.32 20.08
N ILE A 61 -2.28 -1.26 19.39
CA ILE A 61 -3.38 -0.39 19.74
C ILE A 61 -4.43 -0.46 18.64
N CYS A 62 -5.71 -0.47 19.00
CA CYS A 62 -6.82 -0.47 18.07
C CYS A 62 -7.25 0.96 17.78
N CYS A 63 -7.46 1.27 16.51
CA CYS A 63 -8.01 2.54 16.04
C CYS A 63 -9.14 2.27 15.05
N GLU A 64 -10.19 3.06 15.12
CA GLU A 64 -11.28 2.99 14.15
C GLU A 64 -10.79 3.42 12.76
N ASN A 65 -11.06 2.59 11.75
CA ASN A 65 -10.70 2.92 10.37
C ASN A 65 -11.50 4.13 9.87
N TYR A 66 -10.87 5.00 9.12
CA TYR A 66 -11.39 6.28 8.64
C TYR A 66 -11.73 7.31 9.76
N ASN A 67 -11.24 7.11 10.98
CA ASN A 67 -11.35 8.07 12.06
C ASN A 67 -10.00 8.77 12.33
N ALA A 68 -9.73 9.83 11.57
CA ALA A 68 -8.47 10.56 11.67
C ALA A 68 -8.29 11.23 13.06
N ALA A 69 -9.36 11.75 13.65
CA ALA A 69 -9.28 12.36 14.96
C ALA A 69 -8.85 11.38 16.06
N MET A 70 -9.42 10.16 16.05
CA MET A 70 -9.01 9.10 16.97
C MET A 70 -7.55 8.66 16.72
N LEU A 71 -7.12 8.57 15.45
CA LEU A 71 -5.75 8.22 15.12
C LEU A 71 -4.76 9.25 15.67
N VAL A 72 -5.02 10.53 15.48
CA VAL A 72 -4.17 11.62 15.96
C VAL A 72 -4.14 11.67 17.50
N ASP A 73 -5.27 11.48 18.15
CA ASP A 73 -5.34 11.38 19.62
C ASP A 73 -4.46 10.25 20.15
N ILE A 74 -4.55 9.06 19.56
CA ILE A 74 -3.69 7.91 19.90
C ILE A 74 -2.20 8.24 19.69
N LEU A 75 -1.86 8.86 18.57
CA LEU A 75 -0.48 9.25 18.29
C LEU A 75 0.05 10.18 19.36
N LEU A 76 -0.64 11.29 19.63
CA LEU A 76 -0.18 12.32 20.56
C LEU A 76 -0.12 11.84 22.01
N HIS A 77 -1.15 11.14 22.49
CA HIS A 77 -1.26 10.79 23.89
C HIS A 77 -0.73 9.42 24.28
N GLN A 78 -0.56 8.52 23.29
CA GLN A 78 -0.11 7.16 23.59
C GLN A 78 1.20 6.75 22.89
N CYS A 79 1.62 7.47 21.83
CA CYS A 79 2.79 7.08 21.03
C CYS A 79 3.90 8.15 21.01
N ALA A 80 3.59 9.40 21.35
CA ALA A 80 4.61 10.44 21.49
C ALA A 80 5.56 10.12 22.66
N ASP A 81 6.84 10.40 22.45
CA ASP A 81 7.88 10.25 23.47
C ASP A 81 8.44 11.64 23.79
N PRO A 82 8.44 12.08 25.06
CA PRO A 82 8.98 13.38 25.43
C PRO A 82 10.51 13.48 25.25
N ALA A 83 11.23 12.36 25.19
CA ALA A 83 12.69 12.32 25.11
C ALA A 83 13.23 12.29 23.67
N GLN A 84 12.42 11.85 22.69
CA GLN A 84 12.84 11.72 21.29
C GLN A 84 11.65 11.67 20.35
N LYS A 85 11.84 12.10 19.10
CA LYS A 85 10.81 11.92 18.08
C LYS A 85 10.66 10.44 17.71
N THR A 86 9.40 10.01 17.55
CA THR A 86 9.01 8.67 17.11
C THR A 86 8.78 8.66 15.61
N PHE A 87 9.16 7.58 14.92
CA PHE A 87 8.94 7.44 13.46
C PHE A 87 7.53 6.95 13.16
N ILE A 88 6.86 7.53 12.16
CA ILE A 88 5.56 7.08 11.67
C ILE A 88 5.70 6.41 10.31
N PHE A 89 5.17 5.19 10.19
CA PHE A 89 5.13 4.40 8.95
C PHE A 89 3.67 4.08 8.59
N PRO A 90 3.05 4.86 7.69
CA PRO A 90 1.75 4.52 7.13
C PRO A 90 1.86 3.33 6.16
N ASP A 91 0.93 2.37 6.27
CA ASP A 91 0.83 1.17 5.42
C ASP A 91 -0.37 1.22 4.47
N ASN A 92 -1.17 2.28 4.53
CA ASN A 92 -2.30 2.49 3.62
C ASN A 92 -2.59 3.97 3.39
N ASP A 93 -3.38 4.26 2.35
CA ASP A 93 -3.67 5.62 1.91
C ASP A 93 -4.39 6.45 2.97
N PHE A 94 -5.32 5.83 3.73
CA PHE A 94 -6.00 6.54 4.81
C PHE A 94 -5.02 7.02 5.88
N SER A 95 -4.13 6.15 6.36
CA SER A 95 -3.16 6.51 7.39
C SER A 95 -2.15 7.55 6.89
N ALA A 96 -1.71 7.45 5.62
CA ALA A 96 -0.82 8.43 5.02
C ALA A 96 -1.47 9.82 4.97
N ILE A 97 -2.70 9.91 4.50
CA ILE A 97 -3.44 11.17 4.41
C ILE A 97 -3.81 11.71 5.80
N ALA A 98 -4.21 10.85 6.75
CA ALA A 98 -4.54 11.29 8.11
C ALA A 98 -3.32 11.89 8.83
N VAL A 99 -2.13 11.31 8.63
CA VAL A 99 -0.87 11.86 9.15
C VAL A 99 -0.54 13.20 8.47
N ASP A 100 -0.69 13.29 7.16
CA ASP A 100 -0.43 14.50 6.38
C ASP A 100 -1.37 15.65 6.73
N ASP A 101 -2.66 15.39 6.89
CA ASP A 101 -3.67 16.39 7.28
C ASP A 101 -3.43 17.00 8.67
N HIS A 102 -2.61 16.35 9.51
CA HIS A 102 -2.26 16.81 10.85
C HIS A 102 -0.76 16.96 11.03
N TYR A 103 -0.02 17.11 9.90
CA TYR A 103 1.44 17.16 9.89
C TYR A 103 1.99 18.24 10.82
N ASP A 104 1.41 19.45 10.84
CA ASP A 104 1.93 20.57 11.62
C ASP A 104 1.92 20.32 13.13
N VAL A 105 0.98 19.56 13.63
CA VAL A 105 0.94 19.13 15.04
C VAL A 105 1.84 17.93 15.27
N LEU A 106 1.82 16.94 14.36
CA LEU A 106 2.56 15.69 14.53
C LEU A 106 4.07 15.87 14.40
N LYS A 107 4.55 16.76 13.54
CA LYS A 107 5.99 16.98 13.30
C LYS A 107 6.79 17.40 14.53
N GLU A 108 6.13 17.92 15.55
CA GLU A 108 6.79 18.31 16.81
C GLU A 108 7.25 17.07 17.59
N HIS A 109 6.52 15.97 17.50
CA HIS A 109 6.74 14.73 18.25
C HIS A 109 7.20 13.56 17.40
N PHE A 110 7.03 13.66 16.06
CA PHE A 110 7.24 12.54 15.15
C PHE A 110 8.08 12.92 13.94
N TYR A 111 8.77 11.92 13.40
CA TYR A 111 9.28 11.92 12.04
C TYR A 111 8.18 11.37 11.11
N CYS A 112 7.55 12.23 10.34
CA CYS A 112 6.44 11.88 9.44
C CYS A 112 6.87 11.94 7.98
N PRO A 113 6.40 11.02 7.12
CA PRO A 113 6.43 11.25 5.67
C PRO A 113 5.72 12.56 5.34
N ASN A 114 6.28 13.34 4.43
CA ASN A 114 5.75 14.66 4.09
C ASN A 114 6.13 15.10 2.67
N VAL A 115 5.46 16.13 2.17
CA VAL A 115 5.84 16.83 0.94
C VAL A 115 6.33 18.24 1.31
N LYS A 116 7.63 18.49 1.10
CA LYS A 116 8.27 19.80 1.35
C LYS A 116 8.05 20.36 2.78
N GLY A 117 7.82 19.49 3.76
CA GLY A 117 7.53 19.91 5.14
C GLY A 117 6.19 20.64 5.32
N GLN A 118 5.22 20.44 4.43
CA GLN A 118 3.94 21.12 4.40
C GLN A 118 2.78 20.18 4.67
N GLN A 119 1.84 20.60 5.49
CA GLN A 119 0.58 19.89 5.73
C GLN A 119 -0.27 19.88 4.46
N GLY A 120 -0.92 18.73 4.17
CA GLY A 120 -1.79 18.55 3.00
C GLY A 120 -1.06 18.22 1.69
N GLY A 121 0.28 18.16 1.71
CA GLY A 121 1.08 17.91 0.52
C GLY A 121 0.95 16.48 0.00
N VAL A 122 0.90 15.48 0.87
CA VAL A 122 0.68 14.09 0.49
C VAL A 122 -0.73 13.92 -0.09
N ARG A 123 -1.75 14.44 0.58
CA ARG A 123 -3.13 14.46 0.07
C ARG A 123 -3.22 15.08 -1.33
N TYR A 124 -2.57 16.21 -1.54
CA TYR A 124 -2.56 16.90 -2.82
C TYR A 124 -2.00 16.02 -3.94
N TRP A 125 -0.91 15.31 -3.68
CA TRP A 125 -0.24 14.47 -4.67
C TRP A 125 -0.77 13.03 -4.78
N MET A 126 -1.65 12.59 -3.89
CA MET A 126 -2.37 11.31 -4.05
C MET A 126 -3.59 11.41 -4.99
N ASP A 127 -3.73 12.51 -5.72
CA ASP A 127 -4.67 12.70 -6.82
C ASP A 127 -4.11 12.10 -8.12
N LYS A 128 -4.78 11.08 -8.65
CA LYS A 128 -4.33 10.33 -9.83
C LYS A 128 -4.24 11.19 -11.10
N VAL A 129 -5.08 12.23 -11.22
CA VAL A 129 -5.05 13.14 -12.39
C VAL A 129 -3.79 14.00 -12.34
N ARG A 130 -3.45 14.55 -11.17
CA ARG A 130 -2.21 15.33 -11.00
C ARG A 130 -0.96 14.48 -11.20
N GLN A 131 -0.97 13.26 -10.70
CA GLN A 131 0.12 12.31 -10.93
C GLN A 131 0.30 12.01 -12.41
N LYS A 132 -0.78 11.74 -13.15
CA LYS A 132 -0.72 11.49 -14.60
C LYS A 132 -0.27 12.71 -15.40
N ALA A 133 -0.69 13.90 -15.02
CA ALA A 133 -0.21 15.14 -15.65
C ALA A 133 1.31 15.29 -15.49
N LEU A 134 1.83 15.14 -14.26
CA LEU A 134 3.27 15.19 -13.99
C LEU A 134 4.03 14.05 -14.69
N ALA A 135 3.48 12.83 -14.72
CA ALA A 135 4.07 11.71 -15.43
C ALA A 135 4.19 11.98 -16.94
N ALA A 136 3.14 12.54 -17.56
CA ALA A 136 3.15 12.92 -18.97
C ALA A 136 4.18 14.03 -19.28
N GLU A 137 4.31 15.05 -18.41
CA GLU A 137 5.35 16.09 -18.52
C GLU A 137 6.77 15.51 -18.49
N LEU A 138 6.97 14.39 -17.79
CA LEU A 138 8.23 13.66 -17.70
C LEU A 138 8.42 12.64 -18.83
N GLY A 139 7.49 12.59 -19.80
CA GLY A 139 7.54 11.67 -20.92
C GLY A 139 7.21 10.21 -20.56
N LEU A 140 6.55 9.96 -19.43
CA LEU A 140 6.01 8.65 -19.09
C LEU A 140 4.69 8.46 -19.83
N PRO A 141 4.48 7.33 -20.53
CA PRO A 141 3.18 7.01 -21.11
C PRO A 141 2.10 6.93 -20.04
N VAL A 142 0.98 7.57 -20.28
CA VAL A 142 -0.23 7.53 -19.45
C VAL A 142 -1.44 7.23 -20.32
N THR A 143 -2.44 6.56 -19.78
CA THR A 143 -3.70 6.31 -20.47
C THR A 143 -4.47 7.61 -20.71
N ARG A 144 -5.17 7.71 -21.85
CA ARG A 144 -6.16 8.77 -22.04
C ARG A 144 -7.25 8.62 -20.98
N HIS A 145 -7.66 9.74 -20.41
CA HIS A 145 -8.61 9.71 -19.32
C HIS A 145 -9.51 10.95 -19.30
N THR A 146 -10.63 10.82 -18.62
CA THR A 146 -11.52 11.91 -18.26
C THR A 146 -12.01 11.75 -16.84
N VAL A 147 -12.43 12.82 -16.20
CA VAL A 147 -13.03 12.80 -14.87
C VAL A 147 -14.54 13.02 -15.01
N ILE A 148 -15.30 12.13 -14.39
CA ILE A 148 -16.76 12.27 -14.29
C ILE A 148 -17.09 12.64 -12.85
N PRO A 149 -17.48 13.90 -12.58
CA PRO A 149 -17.94 14.30 -11.26
C PRO A 149 -19.33 13.73 -10.99
N VAL A 150 -19.44 13.01 -9.88
CA VAL A 150 -20.74 12.60 -9.31
C VAL A 150 -21.05 13.58 -8.19
N ARG A 151 -22.21 14.27 -8.26
CA ARG A 151 -22.64 15.28 -7.27
C ARG A 151 -24.09 15.03 -6.88
N GLY A 152 -24.35 14.80 -5.60
CA GLY A 152 -25.67 14.42 -5.09
C GLY A 152 -26.21 13.12 -5.73
N GLY A 153 -25.35 12.30 -6.33
CA GLY A 153 -25.70 11.11 -7.08
C GLY A 153 -25.99 11.38 -8.57
N ALA A 154 -26.00 12.63 -9.03
CA ALA A 154 -26.13 12.98 -10.45
C ALA A 154 -24.75 13.01 -11.13
N PHE A 155 -24.72 12.62 -12.40
CA PHE A 155 -23.53 12.64 -13.26
C PHE A 155 -23.93 12.75 -14.73
N THR A 156 -22.97 13.15 -15.56
CA THR A 156 -23.09 13.12 -17.02
C THR A 156 -21.86 12.43 -17.60
N VAL A 157 -22.08 11.41 -18.44
CA VAL A 157 -20.98 10.73 -19.14
C VAL A 157 -20.70 11.50 -20.44
N PRO A 158 -19.48 12.06 -20.63
CA PRO A 158 -19.12 12.74 -21.88
C PRO A 158 -19.08 11.78 -23.07
N ASP A 159 -19.42 12.29 -24.27
CA ASP A 159 -19.34 11.50 -25.50
C ASP A 159 -17.91 11.20 -25.95
N THR A 160 -16.92 11.87 -25.35
CA THR A 160 -15.48 11.63 -25.55
C THR A 160 -14.95 10.36 -24.87
N VAL A 161 -15.75 9.70 -24.02
CA VAL A 161 -15.35 8.42 -23.40
C VAL A 161 -15.30 7.34 -24.46
N THR A 162 -14.15 6.67 -24.56
CA THR A 162 -13.95 5.53 -25.47
C THR A 162 -14.14 4.22 -24.73
N TYR A 163 -14.68 3.20 -25.40
CA TYR A 163 -14.93 1.87 -24.82
C TYR A 163 -14.09 0.79 -25.51
N PRO A 164 -13.66 -0.26 -24.78
CA PRO A 164 -13.84 -0.43 -23.34
C PRO A 164 -13.07 0.63 -22.53
N CYS A 165 -13.61 1.00 -21.36
CA CYS A 165 -12.96 1.91 -20.43
C CYS A 165 -12.78 1.25 -19.04
N PHE A 166 -11.96 1.87 -18.21
CA PHE A 166 -11.73 1.46 -16.83
C PHE A 166 -12.06 2.61 -15.87
N ALA A 167 -13.04 2.39 -15.01
CA ALA A 167 -13.46 3.38 -14.01
C ALA A 167 -12.81 3.11 -12.65
N LYS A 168 -12.36 4.17 -11.97
CA LYS A 168 -11.81 4.12 -10.61
C LYS A 168 -12.01 5.46 -9.89
N ALA A 169 -11.99 5.48 -8.56
CA ALA A 169 -11.99 6.73 -7.82
C ALA A 169 -10.72 7.54 -8.14
N GLN A 170 -10.87 8.85 -8.34
CA GLN A 170 -9.75 9.76 -8.57
C GLN A 170 -8.80 9.79 -7.36
N MET A 171 -9.35 9.86 -6.16
CA MET A 171 -8.60 9.80 -4.91
C MET A 171 -8.67 8.39 -4.31
N SER A 172 -7.51 7.79 -4.03
CA SER A 172 -7.44 6.42 -3.50
C SER A 172 -8.13 6.25 -2.15
N VAL A 173 -8.10 7.27 -1.29
CA VAL A 173 -8.70 7.22 0.04
C VAL A 173 -10.23 7.16 0.04
N VAL A 174 -10.87 7.71 -0.98
CA VAL A 174 -12.33 7.72 -1.11
C VAL A 174 -12.83 6.44 -1.77
N GLY A 175 -12.03 5.86 -2.66
CA GLY A 175 -12.36 4.63 -3.39
C GLY A 175 -12.12 3.38 -2.53
N SER A 176 -12.99 2.40 -2.64
CA SER A 176 -12.66 1.02 -2.33
C SER A 176 -12.40 0.28 -3.64
N LYS A 177 -11.94 -0.97 -3.58
CA LYS A 177 -11.83 -1.81 -4.78
C LYS A 177 -13.15 -1.98 -5.55
N LEU A 178 -14.29 -1.67 -4.92
CA LEU A 178 -15.61 -1.61 -5.54
C LEU A 178 -15.73 -0.47 -6.57
N SER A 179 -14.89 0.57 -6.50
CA SER A 179 -14.85 1.62 -7.52
C SER A 179 -14.14 1.19 -8.81
N LEU A 180 -13.42 0.08 -8.79
CA LEU A 180 -12.66 -0.43 -9.93
C LEU A 180 -13.56 -1.27 -10.82
N ARG A 181 -13.75 -0.85 -12.07
CA ARG A 181 -14.57 -1.60 -13.03
C ARG A 181 -14.15 -1.37 -14.47
N LYS A 182 -13.97 -2.46 -15.21
CA LYS A 182 -13.96 -2.42 -16.67
C LYS A 182 -15.39 -2.28 -17.17
N CYS A 183 -15.65 -1.32 -18.03
CA CYS A 183 -16.94 -1.09 -18.70
C CYS A 183 -16.75 -1.21 -20.20
N ASN A 184 -17.49 -2.10 -20.85
CA ASN A 184 -17.38 -2.32 -22.29
C ASN A 184 -18.29 -1.39 -23.09
N THR A 185 -19.33 -0.83 -22.45
CA THR A 185 -20.29 0.08 -23.07
C THR A 185 -20.60 1.27 -22.17
N ARG A 186 -21.28 2.27 -22.71
CA ARG A 186 -21.78 3.44 -21.99
C ARG A 186 -22.76 3.04 -20.89
N GLU A 187 -23.66 2.11 -21.20
CA GLU A 187 -24.68 1.62 -20.26
C GLU A 187 -24.05 0.93 -19.05
N GLU A 188 -22.98 0.15 -19.27
CA GLU A 188 -22.22 -0.48 -18.18
C GLU A 188 -21.54 0.58 -17.29
N LEU A 189 -20.96 1.62 -17.86
CA LEU A 189 -20.36 2.72 -17.12
C LEU A 189 -21.41 3.49 -16.32
N GLU A 190 -22.54 3.85 -16.92
CA GLU A 190 -23.64 4.55 -16.24
C GLU A 190 -24.24 3.70 -15.10
N ALA A 191 -24.40 2.40 -15.33
CA ALA A 191 -24.85 1.48 -14.29
C ALA A 191 -23.85 1.41 -13.10
N HIS A 192 -22.57 1.43 -13.41
CA HIS A 192 -21.52 1.46 -12.37
C HIS A 192 -21.51 2.78 -11.60
N LEU A 193 -21.63 3.91 -12.25
CA LEU A 193 -21.72 5.22 -11.59
C LEU A 193 -22.97 5.33 -10.70
N LYS A 194 -24.12 4.83 -11.14
CA LYS A 194 -25.34 4.72 -10.34
C LYS A 194 -25.13 3.84 -9.11
N PHE A 195 -24.47 2.69 -9.29
CA PHE A 195 -24.11 1.81 -8.18
C PHE A 195 -23.23 2.53 -7.15
N LEU A 196 -22.18 3.23 -7.57
CA LEU A 196 -21.30 3.99 -6.69
C LEU A 196 -22.08 5.06 -5.93
N ALA A 197 -22.90 5.84 -6.61
CA ALA A 197 -23.72 6.90 -6.02
C ALA A 197 -24.72 6.39 -4.96
N ALA A 198 -25.20 5.14 -5.11
CA ALA A 198 -26.13 4.50 -4.18
C ALA A 198 -25.47 3.78 -3.01
N TRP A 199 -24.17 3.45 -3.12
CA TRP A 199 -23.49 2.57 -2.17
C TRP A 199 -23.28 3.17 -0.78
N LYS A 200 -22.85 4.44 -0.71
CA LYS A 200 -22.64 5.19 0.55
C LYS A 200 -22.83 6.67 0.30
N ASP A 201 -23.28 7.40 1.32
CA ASP A 201 -23.45 8.85 1.23
C ASP A 201 -22.18 9.59 0.81
N ALA A 202 -21.01 9.14 1.28
CA ALA A 202 -19.71 9.70 0.87
C ALA A 202 -19.43 9.58 -0.64
N TRP A 203 -20.05 8.62 -1.34
CA TRP A 203 -19.83 8.38 -2.78
C TRP A 203 -20.85 9.10 -3.66
N ARG A 204 -21.83 9.76 -3.06
CA ARG A 204 -22.74 10.67 -3.78
C ARG A 204 -22.02 11.94 -4.26
N ASN A 205 -20.84 12.22 -3.72
CA ASN A 205 -19.98 13.34 -4.10
C ASN A 205 -18.55 12.83 -4.32
N ILE A 206 -18.31 12.16 -5.45
CA ILE A 206 -17.01 11.57 -5.80
C ILE A 206 -16.62 11.97 -7.23
N ASP A 207 -15.34 12.12 -7.46
CA ASP A 207 -14.77 12.25 -8.78
C ASP A 207 -14.28 10.86 -9.24
N VAL A 208 -14.84 10.40 -10.36
CA VAL A 208 -14.52 9.11 -10.96
C VAL A 208 -13.62 9.34 -12.15
N LEU A 209 -12.40 8.81 -12.08
CA LEU A 209 -11.45 8.78 -13.19
C LEU A 209 -11.83 7.62 -14.11
N VAL A 210 -12.10 7.94 -15.36
CA VAL A 210 -12.42 6.97 -16.42
C VAL A 210 -11.28 7.00 -17.43
N GLU A 211 -10.62 5.86 -17.60
CA GLU A 211 -9.45 5.69 -18.47
C GLU A 211 -9.78 4.80 -19.67
N GLU A 212 -9.11 4.98 -20.80
CA GLU A 212 -9.12 3.96 -21.85
C GLU A 212 -8.63 2.63 -21.26
N TYR A 213 -9.32 1.56 -21.56
CA TYR A 213 -8.90 0.24 -21.10
C TYR A 213 -7.71 -0.25 -21.94
N LYS A 214 -6.65 -0.66 -21.23
CA LYS A 214 -5.51 -1.36 -21.82
C LYS A 214 -5.53 -2.82 -21.38
N HIS A 215 -5.23 -3.73 -22.28
CA HIS A 215 -4.87 -5.09 -21.86
C HIS A 215 -3.53 -5.03 -21.15
N ILE A 216 -3.44 -5.63 -19.98
CA ILE A 216 -2.22 -5.65 -19.21
C ILE A 216 -1.47 -6.94 -19.52
N ASP A 217 -0.30 -6.82 -20.14
CA ASP A 217 0.58 -7.96 -20.44
C ASP A 217 1.36 -8.36 -19.20
N THR A 218 1.93 -7.36 -18.50
CA THR A 218 2.67 -7.58 -17.24
C THR A 218 2.46 -6.38 -16.31
N GLU A 219 2.18 -6.66 -15.05
CA GLU A 219 2.14 -5.64 -13.99
C GLU A 219 3.47 -5.57 -13.27
N TYR A 220 3.90 -4.35 -12.97
CA TYR A 220 5.12 -4.05 -12.26
C TYR A 220 4.88 -3.10 -11.09
N ALA A 221 5.79 -3.16 -10.12
CA ALA A 221 5.91 -2.13 -9.10
C ALA A 221 7.37 -1.83 -8.81
N THR A 222 7.61 -0.69 -8.20
CA THR A 222 8.87 -0.42 -7.52
C THR A 222 8.63 0.40 -6.28
N LEU A 223 9.42 0.15 -5.25
CA LEU A 223 9.43 0.98 -4.06
C LEU A 223 10.74 1.75 -3.98
N GLY A 224 10.66 2.91 -3.35
CA GLY A 224 11.84 3.73 -3.09
C GLY A 224 11.72 4.49 -1.78
N PHE A 225 12.80 5.15 -1.45
CA PHE A 225 12.89 6.12 -0.37
C PHE A 225 13.36 7.45 -0.92
N SER A 226 12.84 8.54 -0.37
CA SER A 226 13.33 9.89 -0.62
C SER A 226 13.48 10.64 0.70
N ASP A 227 14.52 11.44 0.81
CA ASP A 227 14.72 12.40 1.91
C ASP A 227 14.16 13.79 1.60
N GLY A 228 13.49 13.94 0.46
CA GLY A 228 12.98 15.19 -0.10
C GLY A 228 13.90 15.81 -1.16
N LYS A 229 15.11 15.27 -1.36
CA LYS A 229 16.11 15.72 -2.36
C LYS A 229 16.67 14.56 -3.17
N GLN A 230 17.26 13.60 -2.47
CA GLN A 230 17.76 12.37 -3.06
C GLN A 230 16.64 11.31 -3.11
N VAL A 231 16.66 10.50 -4.16
CA VAL A 231 15.67 9.43 -4.37
C VAL A 231 16.39 8.14 -4.66
N VAL A 232 16.12 7.12 -3.87
CA VAL A 232 16.66 5.77 -4.02
C VAL A 232 15.55 4.83 -4.47
N ILE A 233 15.74 4.15 -5.59
CA ILE A 233 14.90 3.07 -6.12
C ILE A 233 15.78 1.86 -6.34
N PRO A 234 15.75 0.85 -5.46
CA PRO A 234 16.76 -0.21 -5.41
C PRO A 234 16.62 -1.27 -6.50
N GLY A 235 15.47 -1.39 -7.12
CA GLY A 235 15.16 -2.42 -8.08
C GLY A 235 13.70 -2.38 -8.52
N MET A 236 13.27 -3.44 -9.19
CA MET A 236 11.92 -3.58 -9.75
C MET A 236 11.25 -4.85 -9.24
N ILE A 237 9.94 -4.87 -9.26
CA ILE A 237 9.11 -6.03 -8.96
C ILE A 237 8.23 -6.33 -10.17
N GLU A 238 8.28 -7.56 -10.66
CA GLU A 238 7.34 -8.13 -11.61
C GLU A 238 6.28 -8.92 -10.86
N MET A 239 5.00 -8.64 -11.13
CA MET A 239 3.87 -9.35 -10.57
C MET A 239 3.59 -10.60 -11.39
N ILE A 240 4.10 -11.76 -10.96
CA ILE A 240 3.95 -13.03 -11.70
C ILE A 240 2.51 -13.57 -11.59
N ARG A 241 1.91 -13.39 -10.42
CA ARG A 241 0.54 -13.83 -10.17
C ARG A 241 -0.18 -12.86 -9.26
N MET A 242 -1.32 -12.40 -9.72
CA MET A 242 -2.22 -11.56 -8.95
C MET A 242 -3.22 -12.42 -8.18
N ALA A 243 -3.65 -11.92 -7.02
CA ALA A 243 -4.71 -12.52 -6.24
C ALA A 243 -6.10 -12.25 -6.87
N HIS A 244 -7.04 -13.14 -6.64
CA HIS A 244 -8.44 -13.04 -7.07
C HIS A 244 -9.37 -12.67 -5.91
N GLY A 245 -10.67 -12.65 -6.17
CA GLY A 245 -11.69 -12.48 -5.14
C GLY A 245 -11.51 -11.18 -4.34
N THR A 246 -11.45 -11.29 -3.02
CA THR A 246 -11.36 -10.15 -2.10
C THR A 246 -10.03 -9.43 -2.12
N HIS A 247 -9.01 -10.03 -2.71
CA HIS A 247 -7.65 -9.49 -2.80
C HIS A 247 -7.24 -9.09 -4.21
N TYR A 248 -8.20 -8.96 -5.13
CA TYR A 248 -7.95 -8.57 -6.51
C TYR A 248 -7.05 -7.33 -6.61
N GLY A 249 -6.08 -7.37 -7.53
CA GLY A 249 -5.10 -6.29 -7.71
C GLY A 249 -3.98 -6.27 -6.66
N VAL A 250 -3.70 -7.40 -5.97
CA VAL A 250 -2.57 -7.54 -5.04
C VAL A 250 -1.71 -8.72 -5.49
N ALA A 251 -0.39 -8.54 -5.48
CA ALA A 251 0.54 -9.59 -5.84
C ALA A 251 0.49 -10.77 -4.86
N LEU A 252 0.15 -11.92 -5.38
CA LEU A 252 0.24 -13.21 -4.69
C LEU A 252 1.66 -13.77 -4.76
N GLN A 253 2.26 -13.69 -5.95
CA GLN A 253 3.61 -14.10 -6.26
C GLN A 253 4.24 -13.06 -7.18
N GLY A 254 5.50 -12.76 -6.95
CA GLY A 254 6.27 -11.86 -7.80
C GLY A 254 7.76 -12.19 -7.78
N LYS A 255 8.49 -11.43 -8.56
CA LYS A 255 9.95 -11.50 -8.66
C LYS A 255 10.52 -10.11 -8.43
N VAL A 256 11.45 -9.98 -7.49
CA VAL A 256 12.23 -8.77 -7.29
C VAL A 256 13.57 -8.93 -7.99
N TYR A 257 14.05 -7.88 -8.67
CA TYR A 257 15.28 -7.90 -9.44
C TYR A 257 15.87 -6.48 -9.58
N PRO A 258 17.17 -6.36 -9.92
CA PRO A 258 17.81 -5.05 -10.13
C PRO A 258 17.10 -4.23 -11.20
N VAL A 259 17.32 -2.93 -11.19
CA VAL A 259 16.80 -2.00 -12.22
C VAL A 259 17.24 -2.48 -13.61
N ALA A 260 16.26 -2.82 -14.45
CA ALA A 260 16.47 -3.25 -15.83
C ALA A 260 16.40 -2.08 -16.83
N ASP A 261 15.50 -1.11 -16.57
CA ASP A 261 15.35 0.12 -17.36
C ASP A 261 15.71 1.34 -16.51
N ARG A 262 16.94 1.81 -16.63
CA ARG A 262 17.44 2.95 -15.88
C ARG A 262 16.71 4.24 -16.26
N ALA A 263 16.42 4.44 -17.55
CA ALA A 263 15.74 5.64 -18.02
C ALA A 263 14.30 5.77 -17.47
N LEU A 264 13.59 4.66 -17.36
CA LEU A 264 12.26 4.61 -16.73
C LEU A 264 12.34 4.97 -15.25
N ILE A 265 13.27 4.34 -14.53
CA ILE A 265 13.45 4.56 -13.08
C ILE A 265 13.91 5.99 -12.78
N ASP A 266 14.76 6.58 -13.61
CA ASP A 266 15.20 7.98 -13.46
C ASP A 266 14.01 8.96 -13.62
N ARG A 267 13.03 8.66 -14.48
CA ARG A 267 11.79 9.46 -14.60
C ARG A 267 10.91 9.32 -13.35
N PHE A 268 10.79 8.13 -12.77
CA PHE A 268 10.07 7.96 -11.49
C PHE A 268 10.79 8.72 -10.36
N ALA A 269 12.11 8.63 -10.29
CA ALA A 269 12.91 9.37 -9.31
C ALA A 269 12.72 10.88 -9.49
N GLU A 270 12.71 11.37 -10.74
CA GLU A 270 12.48 12.80 -11.04
C GLU A 270 11.04 13.22 -10.65
N MET A 271 10.05 12.38 -10.86
CA MET A 271 8.67 12.64 -10.42
C MET A 271 8.62 12.86 -8.90
N VAL A 272 9.24 11.98 -8.11
CA VAL A 272 9.29 12.08 -6.65
C VAL A 272 10.07 13.33 -6.21
N ARG A 273 11.17 13.67 -6.89
CA ARG A 273 11.97 14.86 -6.64
C ARG A 273 11.18 16.15 -6.88
N ARG A 274 10.45 16.26 -8.00
CA ARG A 274 9.61 17.44 -8.29
C ARG A 274 8.48 17.62 -7.29
N ILE A 275 7.89 16.51 -6.83
CA ILE A 275 6.93 16.50 -5.73
C ILE A 275 7.59 17.03 -4.45
N GLY A 276 8.84 16.68 -4.21
CA GLY A 276 9.57 16.99 -2.97
C GLY A 276 9.09 16.13 -1.81
N PHE A 277 8.76 14.86 -2.10
CA PHE A 277 8.31 13.91 -1.08
C PHE A 277 9.49 13.40 -0.25
N ALA A 278 9.36 13.40 1.06
CA ALA A 278 10.26 12.76 2.00
C ALA A 278 9.54 11.59 2.69
N GLY A 279 10.02 10.38 2.46
CA GLY A 279 9.40 9.14 2.96
C GLY A 279 9.59 7.97 2.00
N ILE A 280 8.92 6.87 2.30
CA ILE A 280 8.89 5.67 1.45
C ILE A 280 7.71 5.79 0.51
N PHE A 281 7.91 5.47 -0.75
CA PHE A 281 6.89 5.51 -1.80
C PHE A 281 6.86 4.20 -2.60
N ASP A 282 5.78 4.01 -3.35
CA ASP A 282 5.50 2.84 -4.16
C ASP A 282 4.93 3.31 -5.52
N VAL A 283 5.52 2.87 -6.62
CA VAL A 283 5.07 3.20 -7.98
C VAL A 283 4.53 1.95 -8.64
N ASP A 284 3.27 2.01 -9.05
CA ASP A 284 2.62 0.98 -9.86
C ASP A 284 2.67 1.37 -11.33
N PHE A 285 3.06 0.44 -12.19
CA PHE A 285 3.11 0.60 -13.65
C PHE A 285 2.89 -0.75 -14.34
N TYR A 286 2.60 -0.74 -15.62
CA TYR A 286 2.34 -1.97 -16.37
C TYR A 286 2.75 -1.85 -17.83
N GLU A 287 2.99 -2.98 -18.46
CA GLU A 287 3.21 -3.09 -19.89
C GLU A 287 1.92 -3.48 -20.62
N SER A 288 1.68 -2.83 -21.75
CA SER A 288 0.60 -3.13 -22.68
C SER A 288 1.11 -2.90 -24.11
N ASP A 289 1.05 -3.91 -24.96
CA ASP A 289 1.51 -3.87 -26.36
C ASP A 289 2.94 -3.30 -26.50
N GLY A 290 3.85 -3.71 -25.61
CA GLY A 290 5.25 -3.28 -25.60
C GLY A 290 5.49 -1.85 -25.12
N VAL A 291 4.48 -1.17 -24.59
CA VAL A 291 4.59 0.18 -23.99
C VAL A 291 4.38 0.10 -22.50
N VAL A 292 5.31 0.69 -21.72
CA VAL A 292 5.22 0.77 -20.27
C VAL A 292 4.44 2.01 -19.86
N TYR A 293 3.29 1.81 -19.23
CA TYR A 293 2.38 2.86 -18.75
C TYR A 293 2.55 3.10 -17.25
N PHE A 294 2.65 4.37 -16.86
CA PHE A 294 2.51 4.77 -15.46
C PHE A 294 1.05 4.58 -14.99
N CYS A 295 0.87 3.96 -13.84
CA CYS A 295 -0.46 3.74 -13.23
C CYS A 295 -0.74 4.71 -12.08
N GLU A 296 0.06 4.62 -10.99
CA GLU A 296 -0.07 5.51 -9.83
C GLU A 296 1.20 5.53 -8.97
N LEU A 297 1.35 6.62 -8.22
CA LEU A 297 2.38 6.79 -7.19
C LEU A 297 1.70 6.82 -5.82
N ASN A 298 2.08 5.90 -4.96
CA ASN A 298 1.59 5.79 -3.60
C ASN A 298 2.63 6.37 -2.63
N LEU A 299 2.30 7.43 -1.91
CA LEU A 299 3.22 8.12 -0.99
C LEU A 299 3.20 7.44 0.40
N ARG A 300 3.42 6.14 0.39
CA ARG A 300 3.45 5.26 1.56
C ARG A 300 4.15 3.93 1.22
N PHE A 301 4.41 3.13 2.25
CA PHE A 301 4.99 1.79 2.04
C PHE A 301 4.04 0.87 1.24
N GLY A 302 4.58 0.18 0.25
CA GLY A 302 3.86 -0.80 -0.55
C GLY A 302 3.93 -2.22 0.01
N GLY A 303 2.89 -3.02 -0.26
CA GLY A 303 2.75 -4.37 0.30
C GLY A 303 3.87 -5.35 -0.05
N SER A 304 4.57 -5.13 -1.16
CA SER A 304 5.69 -5.97 -1.62
C SER A 304 7.06 -5.52 -1.12
N GLY A 305 7.14 -4.43 -0.36
CA GLY A 305 8.42 -3.78 0.04
C GLY A 305 9.35 -4.66 0.87
N TYR A 306 8.85 -5.71 1.55
CA TYR A 306 9.69 -6.65 2.28
C TYR A 306 10.65 -7.42 1.37
N ALA A 307 10.31 -7.57 0.09
CA ALA A 307 11.18 -8.22 -0.88
C ALA A 307 12.52 -7.45 -1.02
N PHE A 308 12.50 -6.12 -1.03
CA PHE A 308 13.72 -5.31 -1.06
C PHE A 308 14.56 -5.47 0.21
N THR A 309 13.93 -5.47 1.40
CA THR A 309 14.64 -5.74 2.67
C THR A 309 15.33 -7.11 2.63
N ARG A 310 14.68 -8.13 2.09
CA ARG A 310 15.25 -9.49 1.97
C ARG A 310 16.35 -9.57 0.93
N MET A 311 16.39 -8.64 -0.01
CA MET A 311 17.45 -8.50 -1.02
C MET A 311 18.58 -7.55 -0.60
N GLY A 312 18.57 -7.07 0.65
CA GLY A 312 19.66 -6.28 1.23
C GLY A 312 19.42 -4.78 1.28
N VAL A 313 18.35 -4.25 0.66
CA VAL A 313 18.02 -2.82 0.73
C VAL A 313 16.80 -2.59 1.61
N ASN A 314 17.05 -2.11 2.83
CA ASN A 314 16.03 -1.91 3.86
C ASN A 314 15.51 -0.48 3.86
N LEU A 315 14.45 -0.19 3.09
CA LEU A 315 13.87 1.14 2.96
C LEU A 315 13.36 1.73 4.29
N PRO A 316 12.66 0.97 5.18
CA PRO A 316 12.31 1.49 6.51
C PRO A 316 13.51 1.87 7.36
N ALA A 317 14.59 1.08 7.35
CA ALA A 317 15.82 1.43 8.05
C ALA A 317 16.52 2.64 7.44
N MET A 318 16.49 2.76 6.12
CA MET A 318 17.04 3.92 5.40
C MET A 318 16.31 5.21 5.81
N MET A 319 14.98 5.19 5.91
CA MET A 319 14.20 6.33 6.40
C MET A 319 14.60 6.73 7.82
N VAL A 320 14.73 5.76 8.74
CA VAL A 320 15.15 6.05 10.12
C VAL A 320 16.53 6.71 10.15
N ARG A 321 17.50 6.14 9.46
CA ARG A 321 18.89 6.64 9.41
C ARG A 321 18.97 8.02 8.79
N SER A 322 18.33 8.22 7.63
CA SER A 322 18.31 9.50 6.94
C SER A 322 17.68 10.61 7.78
N PHE A 323 16.52 10.36 8.40
CA PHE A 323 15.83 11.35 9.22
C PHE A 323 16.54 11.66 10.54
N THR A 324 17.50 10.81 10.95
CA THR A 324 18.41 11.08 12.09
C THR A 324 19.76 11.66 11.66
N GLY A 325 19.91 12.03 10.37
CA GLY A 325 21.07 12.76 9.86
C GLY A 325 22.18 11.89 9.29
N GLU A 326 21.95 10.60 9.09
CA GLU A 326 22.91 9.75 8.36
C GLU A 326 22.79 10.00 6.85
N ASP A 327 23.94 10.11 6.20
CA ASP A 327 24.04 10.29 4.76
C ASP A 327 23.60 9.00 4.03
N ILE A 328 22.55 9.09 3.21
CA ILE A 328 22.00 7.95 2.49
C ILE A 328 22.95 7.41 1.41
N ASP A 329 23.91 8.19 0.93
CA ASP A 329 24.92 7.71 -0.02
C ASP A 329 25.86 6.67 0.59
N LYS A 330 25.89 6.55 1.92
CA LYS A 330 26.65 5.52 2.65
C LYS A 330 25.88 4.23 2.86
N LEU A 331 24.60 4.19 2.49
CA LEU A 331 23.73 3.04 2.64
C LEU A 331 23.68 2.24 1.34
N GLU A 332 23.39 0.94 1.44
CA GLU A 332 23.14 0.12 0.25
C GLU A 332 21.87 0.59 -0.43
N GLN A 333 21.99 0.96 -1.70
CA GLN A 333 20.92 1.55 -2.50
C GLN A 333 20.42 0.63 -3.64
N THR A 334 21.12 -0.48 -3.90
CA THR A 334 20.85 -1.34 -5.05
C THR A 334 20.77 -2.79 -4.62
N ILE A 335 19.76 -3.50 -5.06
CA ILE A 335 19.71 -4.95 -4.89
C ILE A 335 20.59 -5.65 -5.90
N HIS A 336 21.17 -6.78 -5.51
CA HIS A 336 21.98 -7.63 -6.36
C HIS A 336 21.32 -8.99 -6.57
N GLY A 337 21.21 -9.43 -7.83
CA GLY A 337 20.51 -10.65 -8.19
C GLY A 337 18.99 -10.53 -8.17
N SER A 338 18.30 -11.65 -8.25
CA SER A 338 16.85 -11.69 -8.25
C SER A 338 16.32 -12.77 -7.31
N ALA A 339 15.12 -12.57 -6.79
CA ALA A 339 14.43 -13.54 -5.94
C ALA A 339 12.93 -13.52 -6.20
N THR A 340 12.32 -14.69 -6.09
CA THR A 340 10.85 -14.82 -6.12
C THR A 340 10.29 -14.66 -4.71
N PHE A 341 9.11 -14.08 -4.60
CA PHE A 341 8.39 -14.02 -3.33
C PHE A 341 7.00 -14.62 -3.41
N PHE A 342 6.50 -15.05 -2.27
CA PHE A 342 5.14 -15.57 -2.11
C PHE A 342 4.49 -14.97 -0.86
N ASN A 343 3.25 -14.47 -1.05
CA ASN A 343 2.43 -13.98 0.05
C ASN A 343 1.56 -15.11 0.59
N GLU A 344 1.97 -15.73 1.67
CA GLU A 344 1.31 -16.91 2.25
C GLU A 344 -0.14 -16.62 2.67
N ARG A 345 -0.41 -15.40 3.16
CA ARG A 345 -1.76 -14.98 3.51
C ARG A 345 -2.67 -15.02 2.27
N MET A 346 -2.22 -14.39 1.18
CA MET A 346 -2.99 -14.37 -0.06
C MET A 346 -3.19 -15.78 -0.62
N GLY A 347 -2.14 -16.60 -0.64
CA GLY A 347 -2.25 -17.99 -1.11
C GLY A 347 -3.25 -18.82 -0.31
N MET A 348 -3.29 -18.64 1.01
CA MET A 348 -4.26 -19.33 1.85
C MET A 348 -5.69 -18.82 1.63
N ASP A 349 -5.89 -17.52 1.44
CA ASP A 349 -7.19 -16.94 1.15
C ASP A 349 -7.70 -17.39 -0.24
N GLU A 350 -6.82 -17.45 -1.27
CA GLU A 350 -7.11 -17.99 -2.60
C GLU A 350 -7.56 -19.46 -2.53
N TRP A 351 -6.88 -20.28 -1.71
CA TRP A 351 -7.31 -21.65 -1.47
C TRP A 351 -8.66 -21.73 -0.78
N MET A 352 -8.90 -20.94 0.25
CA MET A 352 -10.17 -20.92 0.97
C MET A 352 -11.34 -20.48 0.10
N GLN A 353 -11.13 -19.62 -0.87
CA GLN A 353 -12.10 -19.14 -1.84
C GLN A 353 -12.25 -20.07 -3.06
N GLY A 354 -11.39 -21.08 -3.21
CA GLY A 354 -11.45 -22.06 -4.30
C GLY A 354 -10.75 -21.66 -5.60
N PHE A 355 -10.01 -20.52 -5.60
CA PHE A 355 -9.23 -20.08 -6.78
C PHE A 355 -7.90 -20.82 -6.93
N MET A 356 -7.43 -21.47 -5.86
CA MET A 356 -6.17 -22.21 -5.84
C MET A 356 -6.32 -23.54 -5.08
N SER A 357 -5.60 -24.57 -5.51
CA SER A 357 -5.53 -25.84 -4.77
C SER A 357 -4.54 -25.75 -3.60
N ARG A 358 -4.77 -26.52 -2.54
CA ARG A 358 -3.84 -26.61 -1.39
C ARG A 358 -2.46 -27.11 -1.80
N GLN A 359 -2.40 -27.98 -2.80
CA GLN A 359 -1.13 -28.49 -3.33
C GLN A 359 -0.34 -27.38 -4.01
N GLU A 360 -1.00 -26.53 -4.77
CA GLU A 360 -0.40 -25.38 -5.46
C GLU A 360 0.12 -24.32 -4.47
N VAL A 361 -0.65 -23.99 -3.43
CA VAL A 361 -0.19 -23.10 -2.34
C VAL A 361 1.10 -23.64 -1.70
N ARG A 362 1.13 -24.95 -1.40
CA ARG A 362 2.34 -25.59 -0.84
C ARG A 362 3.53 -25.55 -1.79
N ARG A 363 3.30 -25.79 -3.09
CA ARG A 363 4.32 -25.75 -4.13
C ARG A 363 4.91 -24.35 -4.23
N LEU A 364 4.08 -23.32 -4.44
CA LEU A 364 4.53 -21.93 -4.55
C LEU A 364 5.28 -21.45 -3.32
N ARG A 365 4.78 -21.79 -2.11
CA ARG A 365 5.47 -21.48 -0.87
C ARG A 365 6.85 -22.16 -0.79
N LYS A 366 6.99 -23.37 -1.28
CA LYS A 366 8.27 -24.10 -1.27
C LYS A 366 9.26 -23.52 -2.28
N GLU A 367 8.79 -23.21 -3.48
CA GLU A 367 9.61 -22.77 -4.61
C GLU A 367 10.04 -21.30 -4.50
N SER A 368 9.27 -20.44 -3.83
CA SER A 368 9.65 -19.04 -3.67
C SER A 368 10.78 -18.85 -2.66
N ASP A 369 11.70 -17.92 -2.96
CA ASP A 369 12.86 -17.60 -2.12
C ASP A 369 12.45 -16.83 -0.86
N ILE A 370 11.55 -15.85 -1.02
CA ILE A 370 11.09 -14.95 0.04
C ILE A 370 9.66 -15.30 0.44
N LYS A 371 9.43 -15.43 1.75
CA LYS A 371 8.13 -15.61 2.38
C LYS A 371 7.82 -14.37 3.20
N PHE A 372 6.59 -13.83 3.08
CA PHE A 372 6.23 -12.60 3.79
C PHE A 372 5.85 -12.85 5.25
N VAL A 373 5.34 -14.03 5.56
CA VAL A 373 4.91 -14.37 6.93
C VAL A 373 5.85 -15.35 7.63
N ALA A 374 6.32 -16.38 6.93
CA ALA A 374 7.21 -17.38 7.51
C ALA A 374 8.63 -16.83 7.69
N ASP A 375 9.08 -16.69 8.92
CA ASP A 375 10.48 -16.39 9.28
C ASP A 375 10.87 -17.20 10.51
N ARG A 376 11.98 -17.95 10.41
CA ARG A 376 12.51 -18.77 11.54
C ARG A 376 12.96 -17.90 12.72
N ARG A 377 13.39 -16.67 12.47
CA ARG A 377 13.81 -15.73 13.49
C ARG A 377 12.63 -15.10 14.23
N ASP A 378 11.41 -15.13 13.61
CA ASP A 378 10.20 -14.54 14.15
C ASP A 378 8.98 -15.46 13.84
N PRO A 379 8.88 -16.63 14.49
CA PRO A 379 7.88 -17.65 14.14
C PRO A 379 6.46 -17.34 14.63
N GLY A 380 6.29 -16.34 15.50
CA GLY A 380 4.99 -15.99 16.11
C GLY A 380 3.90 -15.69 15.08
N PRO A 381 4.13 -14.80 14.09
CA PRO A 381 3.14 -14.50 13.06
C PRO A 381 2.71 -15.72 12.25
N GLN A 382 3.65 -16.61 11.88
CA GLN A 382 3.29 -17.82 11.12
C GLN A 382 2.40 -18.76 11.95
N ARG A 383 2.73 -18.96 13.24
CA ARG A 383 1.90 -19.79 14.13
C ARG A 383 0.50 -19.21 14.31
N ALA A 384 0.40 -17.90 14.45
CA ALA A 384 -0.88 -17.21 14.56
C ALA A 384 -1.73 -17.35 13.27
N LEU A 385 -1.09 -17.23 12.11
CA LEU A 385 -1.72 -17.43 10.81
C LEU A 385 -2.23 -18.87 10.64
N ASP A 386 -1.40 -19.86 10.94
CA ASP A 386 -1.76 -21.27 10.84
C ASP A 386 -2.97 -21.60 11.75
N PHE A 387 -3.00 -21.03 12.96
CA PHE A 387 -4.10 -21.19 13.91
C PHE A 387 -5.39 -20.53 13.43
N ASP A 388 -5.31 -19.33 12.85
CA ASP A 388 -6.48 -18.65 12.28
C ASP A 388 -7.09 -19.48 11.13
N TYR A 389 -6.27 -20.00 10.23
CA TYR A 389 -6.74 -20.85 9.16
C TYR A 389 -7.30 -22.19 9.65
N ALA A 390 -6.71 -22.81 10.66
CA ALA A 390 -7.28 -24.02 11.24
C ALA A 390 -8.70 -23.77 11.76
N LYS A 391 -8.94 -22.66 12.47
CA LYS A 391 -10.28 -22.25 12.92
C LYS A 391 -11.24 -22.01 11.75
N ARG A 392 -10.79 -21.33 10.70
CA ARG A 392 -11.62 -21.04 9.51
C ARG A 392 -12.00 -22.32 8.76
N ILE A 393 -11.08 -23.27 8.63
CA ILE A 393 -11.33 -24.59 8.03
C ILE A 393 -12.40 -25.34 8.82
N ILE A 394 -12.29 -25.38 10.17
CA ILE A 394 -13.29 -26.03 11.02
C ILE A 394 -14.65 -25.34 10.86
N LYS A 395 -14.72 -24.00 10.88
CA LYS A 395 -15.98 -23.27 10.67
C LYS A 395 -16.60 -23.59 9.32
N LYS A 396 -15.79 -23.64 8.25
CA LYS A 396 -16.27 -24.00 6.90
C LYS A 396 -16.82 -25.43 6.86
N ALA A 397 -16.13 -26.38 7.48
CA ALA A 397 -16.61 -27.77 7.58
C ALA A 397 -17.92 -27.91 8.37
N LEU A 398 -18.18 -27.00 9.31
CA LEU A 398 -19.42 -26.94 10.10
C LEU A 398 -20.52 -26.07 9.45
N GLY A 399 -20.32 -25.59 8.21
CA GLY A 399 -21.28 -24.70 7.52
C GLY A 399 -21.50 -23.34 8.21
N ARG A 400 -20.50 -22.86 8.96
CA ARG A 400 -20.56 -21.61 9.74
C ARG A 400 -19.70 -20.48 9.15
N LEU A 401 -19.27 -20.65 7.92
CA LEU A 401 -18.51 -19.64 7.12
C LEU A 401 -19.33 -19.25 5.90
#